data_a4b326cc6386cb525998a6bf88f39751
#
_entry.id   a4b326cc6386cb525998a6bf88f39751
#
_cell.length_a   1.000
_cell.length_b   1.000
_cell.length_c   1.000
_cell.angle_alpha   90.00
_cell.angle_beta   90.00
_cell.angle_gamma   90.00
#
_symmetry.space_group_name_H-M   'P 1'
#
loop_
_entity.id
_entity.type
_entity.pdbx_description
1 polymer ?
#
loop_
_entity_poly.entity_id
_entity_poly.type
_entity_poly.pdbx_seq_one_letter_code
_entity_poly.pdbx_strand_id
1 'polypeptide(L)'
;MRALVLFCGTGSIDKAFQRLGWEVTSVDWESKYAPTHVANIMTWDYRQYAPGAFQFVWGSPCCTHFSRARTTGGPRDLEGATALVARTLEIMEYFGCPWALENPQTGLLKDQALMQGLPYSDVTYCAYGYPYKKKTRVWNTLGDKWNPRPVCCKASPCPPFSLEGVHPMSAQRGASKVKGQRRNGDNCSQAQLYSMPPQLCDEIAQAARDAVESRLPSQ
;
A
#
# COMPACT_ATOMS: atom_id res chain seq x y z
N MET A 1 0.35 -21.03 4.81
CA MET A 1 1.31 -20.00 4.36
C MET A 1 1.33 -18.86 5.36
N ARG A 2 2.46 -18.13 5.45
CA ARG A 2 2.64 -17.01 6.40
C ARG A 2 2.99 -15.73 5.65
N ALA A 3 2.34 -14.62 6.00
CA ALA A 3 2.65 -13.29 5.49
C ALA A 3 3.19 -12.39 6.60
N LEU A 4 4.19 -11.58 6.28
CA LEU A 4 4.66 -10.48 7.13
C LEU A 4 4.10 -9.16 6.59
N VAL A 5 3.42 -8.40 7.45
CA VAL A 5 2.85 -7.11 7.09
C VAL A 5 3.53 -6.01 7.93
N LEU A 6 4.35 -5.21 7.26
CA LEU A 6 5.03 -4.06 7.85
C LEU A 6 4.18 -2.81 7.67
N PHE A 7 3.99 -2.03 8.74
CA PHE A 7 3.10 -0.87 8.81
C PHE A 7 1.65 -1.26 8.55
N CYS A 8 1.11 -2.17 9.36
CA CYS A 8 -0.20 -2.78 9.13
C CYS A 8 -1.37 -1.77 9.16
N GLY A 9 -1.23 -0.66 9.89
CA GLY A 9 -2.22 0.40 9.93
C GLY A 9 -3.63 -0.15 10.19
N THR A 10 -4.59 0.14 9.30
CA THR A 10 -5.99 -0.30 9.44
C THR A 10 -6.21 -1.81 9.22
N GLY A 11 -5.16 -2.58 8.96
CA GLY A 11 -5.23 -4.02 8.70
C GLY A 11 -5.94 -4.39 7.39
N SER A 12 -5.90 -3.51 6.39
CA SER A 12 -6.60 -3.77 5.12
C SER A 12 -6.02 -4.99 4.40
N ILE A 13 -4.70 -5.08 4.31
CA ILE A 13 -4.02 -6.20 3.64
C ILE A 13 -4.00 -7.45 4.53
N ASP A 14 -3.87 -7.30 5.84
CA ASP A 14 -3.91 -8.39 6.83
C ASP A 14 -5.18 -9.22 6.65
N LYS A 15 -6.34 -8.53 6.60
CA LYS A 15 -7.65 -9.16 6.42
C LYS A 15 -7.76 -9.93 5.10
N ALA A 16 -7.12 -9.45 4.03
CA ALA A 16 -7.13 -10.14 2.75
C ALA A 16 -6.35 -11.47 2.82
N PHE A 17 -5.16 -11.47 3.41
CA PHE A 17 -4.39 -12.70 3.63
C PHE A 17 -5.10 -13.67 4.57
N GLN A 18 -5.70 -13.16 5.66
CA GLN A 18 -6.48 -13.99 6.60
C GLN A 18 -7.67 -14.66 5.91
N ARG A 19 -8.40 -13.96 5.00
CA ARG A 19 -9.48 -14.58 4.20
C ARG A 19 -8.99 -15.73 3.32
N LEU A 20 -7.75 -15.67 2.88
CA LEU A 20 -7.11 -16.77 2.14
C LEU A 20 -6.55 -17.88 3.04
N GLY A 21 -6.76 -17.80 4.36
CA GLY A 21 -6.26 -18.80 5.32
C GLY A 21 -4.76 -18.67 5.61
N TRP A 22 -4.14 -17.52 5.35
CA TRP A 22 -2.76 -17.28 5.73
C TRP A 22 -2.66 -16.84 7.19
N GLU A 23 -1.61 -17.29 7.86
CA GLU A 23 -1.18 -16.72 9.13
C GLU A 23 -0.49 -15.39 8.86
N VAL A 24 -0.93 -14.31 9.55
CA VAL A 24 -0.37 -12.97 9.37
C VAL A 24 0.39 -12.56 10.62
N THR A 25 1.66 -12.20 10.45
CA THR A 25 2.46 -11.49 11.46
C THR A 25 2.53 -10.02 11.04
N SER A 26 2.04 -9.12 11.87
CA SER A 26 1.98 -7.69 11.57
C SER A 26 2.86 -6.87 12.51
N VAL A 27 3.47 -5.81 11.98
CA VAL A 27 4.34 -4.87 12.72
C VAL A 27 3.87 -3.46 12.48
N ASP A 28 3.63 -2.73 13.55
CA ASP A 28 3.34 -1.29 13.51
C ASP A 28 3.82 -0.64 14.82
N TRP A 29 4.16 0.62 14.80
CA TRP A 29 4.55 1.35 16.00
C TRP A 29 3.35 1.83 16.81
N GLU A 30 2.17 1.95 16.17
CA GLU A 30 0.94 2.41 16.81
C GLU A 30 0.13 1.23 17.37
N SER A 31 0.12 1.08 18.69
CA SER A 31 -0.62 0.02 19.39
C SER A 31 -2.13 0.02 19.10
N LYS A 32 -2.71 1.18 18.72
CA LYS A 32 -4.15 1.28 18.39
C LYS A 32 -4.59 0.39 17.22
N TYR A 33 -3.65 -0.05 16.37
CA TYR A 33 -3.92 -0.96 15.26
C TYR A 33 -3.83 -2.43 15.66
N ALA A 34 -3.50 -2.72 16.92
CA ALA A 34 -3.34 -4.06 17.48
C ALA A 34 -2.46 -5.00 16.60
N PRO A 35 -1.25 -4.57 16.19
CA PRO A 35 -0.34 -5.43 15.44
C PRO A 35 0.15 -6.60 16.30
N THR A 36 0.68 -7.65 15.64
CA THR A 36 1.37 -8.74 16.34
C THR A 36 2.57 -8.21 17.14
N HIS A 37 3.32 -7.27 16.56
CA HIS A 37 4.43 -6.60 17.20
C HIS A 37 4.21 -5.08 17.19
N VAL A 38 4.05 -4.50 18.37
CA VAL A 38 4.10 -3.03 18.54
C VAL A 38 5.57 -2.63 18.57
N ALA A 39 6.12 -2.20 17.45
CA ALA A 39 7.55 -1.94 17.32
C ALA A 39 7.88 -0.86 16.29
N ASN A 40 8.97 -0.13 16.54
CA ASN A 40 9.58 0.72 15.52
C ASN A 40 10.40 -0.17 14.56
N ILE A 41 10.07 -0.12 13.27
CA ILE A 41 10.70 -0.95 12.24
C ILE A 41 12.23 -0.73 12.16
N MET A 42 12.71 0.46 12.50
CA MET A 42 14.15 0.78 12.49
C MET A 42 14.95 -0.03 13.53
N THR A 43 14.31 -0.40 14.63
CA THR A 43 14.93 -1.14 15.73
C THR A 43 14.34 -2.53 15.96
N TRP A 44 13.27 -2.88 15.20
CA TRP A 44 12.67 -4.18 15.31
C TRP A 44 13.62 -5.28 14.86
N ASP A 45 13.82 -6.29 15.73
CA ASP A 45 14.62 -7.47 15.41
C ASP A 45 13.83 -8.46 14.56
N TYR A 46 13.88 -8.27 13.23
CA TYR A 46 13.25 -9.20 12.29
C TYR A 46 14.01 -10.52 12.18
N ARG A 47 15.30 -10.56 12.60
CA ARG A 47 16.13 -11.77 12.56
C ARG A 47 15.75 -12.82 13.61
N GLN A 48 14.84 -12.48 14.54
CA GLN A 48 14.17 -13.48 15.37
C GLN A 48 13.40 -14.53 14.53
N TYR A 49 13.08 -14.21 13.28
CA TYR A 49 12.54 -15.12 12.30
C TYR A 49 13.62 -15.53 11.29
N ALA A 50 13.74 -16.84 11.01
CA ALA A 50 14.71 -17.33 10.03
C ALA A 50 14.35 -16.85 8.60
N PRO A 51 15.33 -16.74 7.68
CA PRO A 51 15.04 -16.59 6.25
C PRO A 51 14.06 -17.67 5.77
N GLY A 52 13.06 -17.30 4.96
CA GLY A 52 12.01 -18.22 4.51
C GLY A 52 10.87 -18.48 5.52
N ALA A 53 10.90 -17.88 6.71
CA ALA A 53 9.80 -18.00 7.67
C ALA A 53 8.48 -17.45 7.15
N PHE A 54 8.53 -16.48 6.23
CA PHE A 54 7.38 -15.91 5.54
C PHE A 54 7.46 -16.22 4.05
N GLN A 55 6.30 -16.43 3.43
CA GLN A 55 6.17 -16.66 2.01
C GLN A 55 5.85 -15.39 1.24
N PHE A 56 5.42 -14.33 1.94
CA PHE A 56 5.17 -13.01 1.37
C PHE A 56 5.45 -11.91 2.38
N VAL A 57 6.01 -10.78 1.92
CA VAL A 57 6.18 -9.57 2.73
C VAL A 57 5.46 -8.39 2.08
N TRP A 58 4.63 -7.72 2.86
CA TRP A 58 4.00 -6.45 2.52
C TRP A 58 4.63 -5.30 3.31
N GLY A 59 4.81 -4.13 2.67
CA GLY A 59 5.21 -2.90 3.35
C GLY A 59 4.43 -1.69 2.85
N SER A 60 3.93 -0.86 3.76
CA SER A 60 3.33 0.44 3.43
C SER A 60 3.92 1.56 4.30
N PRO A 61 5.20 1.91 4.09
CA PRO A 61 5.91 2.89 4.90
C PRO A 61 5.26 4.27 4.83
N CYS A 62 5.35 5.02 5.93
CA CYS A 62 4.73 6.33 6.08
C CYS A 62 5.08 7.27 4.91
N CYS A 63 4.05 7.73 4.19
CA CYS A 63 4.20 8.59 3.02
C CYS A 63 4.28 10.09 3.34
N THR A 64 4.18 10.49 4.62
CA THR A 64 4.01 11.90 5.02
C THR A 64 5.12 12.81 4.48
N HIS A 65 6.38 12.39 4.56
CA HIS A 65 7.51 13.17 4.09
C HIS A 65 7.69 13.13 2.57
N PHE A 66 7.15 12.13 1.89
CA PHE A 66 7.12 12.02 0.44
C PHE A 66 5.91 12.72 -0.20
N SER A 67 4.85 13.02 0.57
CA SER A 67 3.61 13.56 0.01
C SER A 67 3.75 14.96 -0.52
N ARG A 68 3.46 15.18 -1.81
CA ARG A 68 3.38 16.52 -2.42
C ARG A 68 2.15 17.32 -1.94
N ALA A 69 1.13 16.63 -1.43
CA ALA A 69 -0.07 17.24 -0.86
C ALA A 69 0.15 17.80 0.56
N ARG A 70 1.31 17.58 1.17
CA ARG A 70 1.66 18.13 2.48
C ARG A 70 1.97 19.62 2.34
N THR A 71 1.03 20.45 2.79
CA THR A 71 1.14 21.93 2.77
C THR A 71 1.34 22.53 4.17
N THR A 72 1.26 21.71 5.22
CA THR A 72 1.40 22.13 6.63
C THR A 72 2.39 21.22 7.36
N GLY A 73 2.91 21.71 8.48
CA GLY A 73 3.91 21.02 9.30
C GLY A 73 5.32 21.53 9.06
N GLY A 74 6.28 21.10 9.87
CA GLY A 74 7.69 21.46 9.80
C GLY A 74 8.40 21.00 8.53
N PRO A 75 9.72 21.20 8.40
CA PRO A 75 10.52 20.75 7.26
C PRO A 75 10.29 19.28 6.94
N ARG A 76 10.51 18.89 5.67
CA ARG A 76 10.46 17.48 5.26
C ARG A 76 11.72 16.79 5.75
N ASP A 77 11.55 15.68 6.43
CA ASP A 77 12.60 14.74 6.71
C ASP A 77 12.61 13.65 5.61
N LEU A 78 13.21 13.95 4.47
CA LEU A 78 13.35 13.00 3.38
C LEU A 78 14.40 11.94 3.68
N GLU A 79 15.44 12.27 4.43
CA GLU A 79 16.51 11.36 4.80
C GLU A 79 15.97 10.24 5.72
N GLY A 80 15.31 10.61 6.84
CA GLY A 80 14.72 9.63 7.74
C GLY A 80 13.61 8.80 7.07
N ALA A 81 12.78 9.43 6.22
CA ALA A 81 11.76 8.70 5.46
C ALA A 81 12.38 7.72 4.46
N THR A 82 13.48 8.09 3.80
CA THR A 82 14.21 7.21 2.88
C THR A 82 14.89 6.07 3.63
N ALA A 83 15.49 6.33 4.79
CA ALA A 83 16.05 5.30 5.66
C ALA A 83 15.00 4.26 6.09
N LEU A 84 13.77 4.73 6.40
CA LEU A 84 12.65 3.83 6.73
C LEU A 84 12.30 2.89 5.56
N VAL A 85 12.27 3.41 4.33
CA VAL A 85 12.04 2.59 3.13
C VAL A 85 13.20 1.64 2.87
N ALA A 86 14.44 2.09 3.02
CA ALA A 86 15.63 1.25 2.89
C ALA A 86 15.58 0.07 3.87
N ARG A 87 15.21 0.33 5.13
CA ARG A 87 15.01 -0.71 6.15
C ARG A 87 13.90 -1.69 5.76
N THR A 88 12.83 -1.20 5.16
CA THR A 88 11.73 -2.05 4.68
C THR A 88 12.21 -2.99 3.57
N LEU A 89 12.96 -2.48 2.60
CA LEU A 89 13.52 -3.30 1.52
C LEU A 89 14.57 -4.29 2.04
N GLU A 90 15.41 -3.92 3.00
CA GLU A 90 16.35 -4.83 3.68
C GLU A 90 15.63 -6.03 4.30
N ILE A 91 14.50 -5.79 4.97
CA ILE A 91 13.70 -6.87 5.57
C ILE A 91 13.09 -7.77 4.49
N MET A 92 12.58 -7.19 3.39
CA MET A 92 12.04 -7.94 2.26
C MET A 92 13.11 -8.83 1.61
N GLU A 93 14.31 -8.30 1.42
CA GLU A 93 15.45 -9.03 0.87
C GLU A 93 15.90 -10.17 1.80
N TYR A 94 15.96 -9.92 3.11
CA TYR A 94 16.33 -10.93 4.10
C TYR A 94 15.43 -12.17 4.04
N PHE A 95 14.12 -12.01 3.89
CA PHE A 95 13.20 -13.15 3.81
C PHE A 95 13.23 -13.85 2.44
N GLY A 96 13.70 -13.22 1.38
CA GLY A 96 13.93 -13.81 0.07
C GLY A 96 12.67 -14.32 -0.65
N CYS A 97 11.49 -13.91 -0.20
CA CYS A 97 10.20 -14.31 -0.77
C CYS A 97 9.61 -13.19 -1.66
N PRO A 98 8.51 -13.43 -2.40
CA PRO A 98 7.77 -12.38 -3.06
C PRO A 98 7.37 -11.27 -2.09
N TRP A 99 7.40 -10.03 -2.55
CA TRP A 99 7.06 -8.87 -1.73
C TRP A 99 6.33 -7.78 -2.53
N ALA A 100 5.66 -6.89 -1.81
CA ALA A 100 5.10 -5.66 -2.37
C ALA A 100 5.24 -4.50 -1.38
N LEU A 101 5.51 -3.29 -1.92
CA LEU A 101 5.64 -2.04 -1.17
C LEU A 101 4.71 -0.99 -1.78
N GLU A 102 3.81 -0.43 -0.97
CA GLU A 102 2.84 0.58 -1.39
C GLU A 102 3.26 1.98 -0.97
N ASN A 103 3.07 2.95 -1.88
CA ASN A 103 3.11 4.37 -1.53
C ASN A 103 2.34 5.20 -2.58
N PRO A 104 1.85 6.43 -2.25
CA PRO A 104 1.21 7.28 -3.23
C PRO A 104 2.07 7.55 -4.47
N GLN A 105 1.56 7.24 -5.65
CA GLN A 105 2.25 7.42 -6.94
C GLN A 105 2.66 8.87 -7.20
N THR A 106 1.90 9.83 -6.68
CA THR A 106 2.17 11.26 -6.81
C THR A 106 3.23 11.78 -5.84
N GLY A 107 3.72 10.91 -4.91
CA GLY A 107 4.73 11.25 -3.93
C GLY A 107 6.15 11.30 -4.50
N LEU A 108 7.09 11.75 -3.67
CA LEU A 108 8.52 11.87 -4.00
C LEU A 108 9.28 10.54 -3.86
N LEU A 109 8.66 9.50 -3.30
CA LEU A 109 9.34 8.22 -3.09
C LEU A 109 9.82 7.61 -4.41
N LYS A 110 9.01 7.68 -5.45
CA LYS A 110 9.37 7.15 -6.78
C LYS A 110 10.60 7.82 -7.40
N ASP A 111 10.96 9.01 -6.92
CA ASP A 111 12.10 9.80 -7.41
C ASP A 111 13.37 9.52 -6.60
N GLN A 112 13.29 8.69 -5.53
CA GLN A 112 14.44 8.31 -4.71
C GLN A 112 15.29 7.24 -5.43
N ALA A 113 16.62 7.34 -5.29
CA ALA A 113 17.57 6.46 -5.96
C ALA A 113 17.34 4.96 -5.65
N LEU A 114 17.02 4.63 -4.39
CA LEU A 114 16.75 3.25 -3.96
C LEU A 114 15.52 2.60 -4.61
N MET A 115 14.63 3.39 -5.22
CA MET A 115 13.44 2.88 -5.91
C MET A 115 13.62 2.72 -7.42
N GLN A 116 14.76 3.19 -7.97
CA GLN A 116 15.01 3.11 -9.40
C GLN A 116 15.28 1.66 -9.83
N GLY A 117 14.70 1.25 -10.94
CA GLY A 117 14.85 -0.12 -11.47
C GLY A 117 13.96 -1.18 -10.78
N LEU A 118 13.31 -0.87 -9.66
CA LEU A 118 12.38 -1.80 -9.04
C LEU A 118 11.10 -1.93 -9.89
N PRO A 119 10.61 -3.16 -10.13
CA PRO A 119 9.36 -3.38 -10.86
C PRO A 119 8.18 -2.82 -10.06
N TYR A 120 7.20 -2.23 -10.75
CA TYR A 120 6.01 -1.65 -10.12
C TYR A 120 4.77 -1.75 -10.99
N SER A 121 3.63 -1.58 -10.33
CA SER A 121 2.32 -1.39 -10.95
C SER A 121 1.65 -0.14 -10.37
N ASP A 122 1.06 0.69 -11.23
CA ASP A 122 0.28 1.85 -10.80
C ASP A 122 -1.21 1.51 -10.79
N VAL A 123 -1.90 1.87 -9.72
CA VAL A 123 -3.33 1.63 -9.52
C VAL A 123 -4.07 2.91 -9.10
N THR A 124 -5.38 2.88 -9.20
CA THR A 124 -6.25 3.93 -8.63
C THR A 124 -7.34 3.29 -7.80
N TYR A 125 -7.53 3.75 -6.57
CA TYR A 125 -8.48 3.15 -5.63
C TYR A 125 -9.92 3.13 -6.13
N CYS A 126 -10.32 4.12 -6.93
CA CYS A 126 -11.65 4.16 -7.55
C CYS A 126 -11.91 3.01 -8.54
N ALA A 127 -10.87 2.45 -9.18
CA ALA A 127 -11.02 1.25 -10.01
C ALA A 127 -11.35 0.00 -9.19
N TYR A 128 -11.16 0.07 -7.87
CA TYR A 128 -11.43 -0.99 -6.89
C TYR A 128 -12.60 -0.65 -5.96
N GLY A 129 -13.52 0.20 -6.43
CA GLY A 129 -14.78 0.48 -5.73
C GLY A 129 -14.73 1.61 -4.70
N TYR A 130 -13.59 2.28 -4.50
CA TYR A 130 -13.56 3.45 -3.61
C TYR A 130 -14.19 4.68 -4.28
N PRO A 131 -14.89 5.55 -3.50
CA PRO A 131 -15.59 6.72 -4.04
C PRO A 131 -14.65 7.86 -4.43
N TYR A 132 -13.33 7.71 -4.24
CA TYR A 132 -12.34 8.72 -4.55
C TYR A 132 -11.15 8.14 -5.33
N LYS A 133 -10.53 8.99 -6.12
CA LYS A 133 -9.33 8.65 -6.87
C LYS A 133 -8.08 8.89 -6.05
N LYS A 134 -7.44 7.83 -5.55
CA LYS A 134 -6.09 7.85 -4.99
C LYS A 134 -5.17 7.09 -5.93
N LYS A 135 -4.23 7.82 -6.55
CA LYS A 135 -3.18 7.21 -7.38
C LYS A 135 -2.14 6.59 -6.47
N THR A 136 -1.92 5.31 -6.62
CA THR A 136 -1.05 4.53 -5.76
C THR A 136 -0.09 3.73 -6.62
N ARG A 137 1.16 3.62 -6.20
CA ARG A 137 2.17 2.76 -6.79
C ARG A 137 2.46 1.61 -5.84
N VAL A 138 2.50 0.42 -6.39
CA VAL A 138 2.90 -0.80 -5.69
C VAL A 138 4.14 -1.33 -6.39
N TRP A 139 5.31 -1.14 -5.78
CA TRP A 139 6.51 -1.86 -6.20
C TRP A 139 6.37 -3.30 -5.74
N ASN A 140 6.67 -4.25 -6.62
CA ASN A 140 6.41 -5.65 -6.28
C ASN A 140 7.23 -6.62 -7.14
N THR A 141 7.35 -7.84 -6.64
CA THR A 141 8.01 -8.96 -7.33
C THR A 141 7.01 -10.04 -7.75
N LEU A 142 5.73 -9.68 -7.93
CA LEU A 142 4.66 -10.61 -8.31
C LEU A 142 4.69 -10.98 -9.81
N GLY A 143 5.34 -10.15 -10.63
CA GLY A 143 5.48 -10.41 -12.07
C GLY A 143 4.13 -10.54 -12.79
N ASP A 144 4.01 -11.58 -13.61
CA ASP A 144 2.80 -11.91 -14.38
C ASP A 144 1.62 -12.43 -13.53
N LYS A 145 1.86 -12.73 -12.25
CA LYS A 145 0.81 -13.20 -11.33
C LYS A 145 -0.13 -12.07 -10.91
N TRP A 146 0.27 -10.82 -11.09
CA TRP A 146 -0.60 -9.69 -10.81
C TRP A 146 -0.75 -8.75 -12.01
N ASN A 147 -1.94 -8.74 -12.59
CA ASN A 147 -2.34 -7.82 -13.65
C ASN A 147 -3.39 -6.85 -13.09
N PRO A 148 -3.00 -5.66 -12.58
CA PRO A 148 -3.91 -4.73 -11.94
C PRO A 148 -4.92 -4.15 -12.91
N ARG A 149 -6.06 -3.72 -12.38
CA ARG A 149 -7.11 -3.05 -13.16
C ARG A 149 -6.57 -1.77 -13.82
N PRO A 150 -7.07 -1.37 -14.99
CA PRO A 150 -6.65 -0.14 -15.66
C PRO A 150 -6.76 1.09 -14.75
N VAL A 151 -5.76 1.95 -14.81
CA VAL A 151 -5.74 3.21 -14.06
C VAL A 151 -6.88 4.12 -14.56
N CYS A 152 -7.72 4.58 -13.64
CA CYS A 152 -8.83 5.47 -13.97
C CYS A 152 -8.34 6.76 -14.63
N CYS A 153 -8.81 7.01 -15.84
CA CYS A 153 -8.59 8.25 -16.59
C CYS A 153 -9.81 8.54 -17.50
N LYS A 154 -9.78 9.60 -18.27
CA LYS A 154 -10.88 9.93 -19.20
C LYS A 154 -11.09 8.85 -20.27
N ALA A 155 -10.00 8.21 -20.73
CA ALA A 155 -10.07 7.14 -21.72
C ALA A 155 -10.46 5.77 -21.12
N SER A 156 -10.26 5.57 -19.83
CA SER A 156 -10.62 4.36 -19.07
C SER A 156 -11.23 4.79 -17.73
N PRO A 157 -12.49 5.27 -17.74
CA PRO A 157 -13.14 5.77 -16.52
C PRO A 157 -13.54 4.59 -15.63
N CYS A 158 -13.35 4.78 -14.29
CA CYS A 158 -13.91 3.84 -13.32
C CYS A 158 -15.44 3.99 -13.25
N PRO A 159 -16.20 2.98 -12.75
CA PRO A 159 -17.66 3.04 -12.70
C PRO A 159 -18.24 4.32 -12.05
N PRO A 160 -17.79 4.79 -10.88
CA PRO A 160 -18.29 6.04 -10.32
C PRO A 160 -18.05 7.25 -11.23
N PHE A 161 -16.90 7.32 -11.89
CA PHE A 161 -16.57 8.43 -12.78
C PHE A 161 -17.34 8.36 -14.11
N SER A 162 -17.59 7.15 -14.66
CA SER A 162 -18.31 6.97 -15.91
C SER A 162 -19.79 7.35 -15.80
N LEU A 163 -20.39 7.20 -14.61
CA LEU A 163 -21.80 7.53 -14.37
C LEU A 163 -22.02 9.03 -14.14
N GLU A 164 -21.12 9.70 -13.42
CA GLU A 164 -21.32 11.08 -12.95
C GLU A 164 -20.32 12.09 -13.54
N GLY A 165 -19.30 11.65 -14.28
CA GLY A 165 -18.21 12.48 -14.81
C GLY A 165 -17.25 13.02 -13.74
N VAL A 166 -17.48 12.68 -12.46
CA VAL A 166 -16.67 13.08 -11.31
C VAL A 166 -16.62 11.96 -10.28
N HIS A 167 -15.59 11.95 -9.42
CA HIS A 167 -15.56 11.06 -8.27
C HIS A 167 -16.41 11.66 -7.14
N PRO A 168 -17.25 10.86 -6.46
CA PRO A 168 -18.13 11.36 -5.40
C PRO A 168 -17.38 12.03 -4.24
N MET A 169 -16.16 11.57 -3.94
CA MET A 169 -15.34 12.06 -2.82
C MET A 169 -13.96 12.50 -3.30
N SER A 170 -13.29 13.32 -2.48
CA SER A 170 -11.89 13.71 -2.69
C SER A 170 -10.96 12.92 -1.77
N ALA A 171 -9.80 12.49 -2.30
CA ALA A 171 -8.72 11.88 -1.51
C ALA A 171 -7.96 12.91 -0.64
N GLN A 172 -8.34 14.18 -0.64
CA GLN A 172 -7.71 15.23 0.16
C GLN A 172 -8.54 15.53 1.41
N ARG A 173 -7.86 15.86 2.52
CA ARG A 173 -8.51 16.44 3.69
C ARG A 173 -8.87 17.91 3.39
N GLY A 174 -10.08 18.31 3.76
CA GLY A 174 -10.57 19.67 3.60
C GLY A 174 -11.58 19.82 2.45
N ALA A 175 -12.39 20.89 2.51
CA ALA A 175 -13.42 21.16 1.51
C ALA A 175 -12.81 21.22 0.11
N SER A 176 -13.23 20.35 -0.79
CA SER A 176 -12.95 20.44 -2.21
C SER A 176 -13.57 21.77 -2.69
N LYS A 177 -12.72 22.77 -2.92
CA LYS A 177 -13.14 24.00 -3.61
C LYS A 177 -13.15 23.73 -5.12
N VAL A 178 -14.12 22.95 -5.56
CA VAL A 178 -14.52 23.03 -6.96
C VAL A 178 -15.27 24.36 -7.09
N LYS A 179 -14.72 25.31 -7.88
CA LYS A 179 -15.35 26.60 -8.15
C LYS A 179 -16.83 26.37 -8.54
N GLY A 180 -17.76 26.83 -7.70
CA GLY A 180 -19.19 26.84 -7.97
C GLY A 180 -20.06 25.75 -7.34
N GLN A 181 -19.51 24.68 -6.74
CA GLN A 181 -20.29 23.68 -6.01
C GLN A 181 -19.68 23.40 -4.63
N ARG A 182 -20.31 23.92 -3.58
CA ARG A 182 -20.18 23.38 -2.22
C ARG A 182 -20.85 22.00 -2.25
N ARG A 183 -20.10 20.94 -2.51
CA ARG A 183 -20.57 19.59 -2.13
C ARG A 183 -20.36 19.52 -0.61
N ASN A 184 -21.47 19.67 0.10
CA ASN A 184 -21.52 19.48 1.55
C ASN A 184 -21.18 18.02 1.85
N GLY A 185 -20.14 17.80 2.64
CA GLY A 185 -20.06 16.65 3.54
C GLY A 185 -19.11 15.52 3.18
N ASP A 186 -18.51 15.43 1.99
CA ASP A 186 -17.87 14.17 1.58
C ASP A 186 -16.35 14.22 1.58
N ASN A 187 -15.79 14.57 2.74
CA ASN A 187 -14.35 14.42 2.97
C ASN A 187 -14.06 13.05 3.55
N CYS A 188 -13.04 12.37 2.99
CA CYS A 188 -12.54 11.14 3.58
C CYS A 188 -12.05 11.36 5.00
N SER A 189 -12.46 10.51 5.94
CA SER A 189 -11.83 10.44 7.24
C SER A 189 -10.36 10.01 7.10
N GLN A 190 -9.54 10.27 8.10
CA GLN A 190 -8.15 9.82 8.10
C GLN A 190 -8.05 8.31 7.97
N ALA A 191 -8.91 7.57 8.66
CA ALA A 191 -8.95 6.12 8.59
C ALA A 191 -9.27 5.63 7.16
N GLN A 192 -10.21 6.29 6.46
CA GLN A 192 -10.51 5.97 5.05
C GLN A 192 -9.32 6.25 4.14
N LEU A 193 -8.58 7.36 4.34
CA LEU A 193 -7.40 7.67 3.53
C LEU A 193 -6.24 6.69 3.74
N TYR A 194 -6.15 6.09 4.93
CA TYR A 194 -5.14 5.09 5.28
C TYR A 194 -5.57 3.67 4.95
N SER A 195 -6.85 3.42 4.72
CA SER A 195 -7.33 2.11 4.27
C SER A 195 -7.08 1.89 2.78
N MET A 196 -6.95 0.62 2.41
CA MET A 196 -6.90 0.18 1.01
C MET A 196 -8.23 -0.46 0.60
N PRO A 197 -8.61 -0.35 -0.68
CA PRO A 197 -9.80 -1.04 -1.18
C PRO A 197 -9.71 -2.55 -0.94
N PRO A 198 -10.75 -3.19 -0.35
CA PRO A 198 -10.73 -4.63 -0.12
C PRO A 198 -10.47 -5.44 -1.38
N GLN A 199 -11.07 -5.07 -2.52
CA GLN A 199 -10.85 -5.75 -3.79
C GLN A 199 -9.38 -5.68 -4.27
N LEU A 200 -8.69 -4.55 -4.05
CA LEU A 200 -7.27 -4.43 -4.36
C LEU A 200 -6.43 -5.33 -3.46
N CYS A 201 -6.75 -5.36 -2.16
CA CYS A 201 -6.06 -6.22 -1.21
C CYS A 201 -6.26 -7.70 -1.54
N ASP A 202 -7.48 -8.11 -1.92
CA ASP A 202 -7.80 -9.48 -2.30
C ASP A 202 -7.05 -9.92 -3.57
N GLU A 203 -6.99 -9.03 -4.58
CA GLU A 203 -6.22 -9.31 -5.81
C GLU A 203 -4.72 -9.46 -5.52
N ILE A 204 -4.14 -8.60 -4.68
CA ILE A 204 -2.73 -8.70 -4.29
C ILE A 204 -2.47 -9.98 -3.49
N ALA A 205 -3.35 -10.32 -2.55
CA ALA A 205 -3.19 -11.52 -1.73
C ALA A 205 -3.30 -12.81 -2.58
N GLN A 206 -4.21 -12.82 -3.57
CA GLN A 206 -4.31 -13.93 -4.52
C GLN A 206 -3.06 -14.03 -5.40
N ALA A 207 -2.61 -12.92 -5.97
CA ALA A 207 -1.38 -12.89 -6.77
C ALA A 207 -0.14 -13.32 -5.98
N ALA A 208 -0.07 -12.96 -4.69
CA ALA A 208 0.98 -13.42 -3.80
C ALA A 208 0.93 -14.95 -3.62
N ARG A 209 -0.27 -15.54 -3.45
CA ARG A 209 -0.44 -16.99 -3.40
C ARG A 209 0.09 -17.63 -4.67
N ASP A 210 -0.36 -17.17 -5.83
CA ASP A 210 0.00 -17.73 -7.13
C ASP A 210 1.52 -17.63 -7.38
N ALA A 211 2.13 -16.51 -6.98
CA ALA A 211 3.58 -16.31 -7.06
C ALA A 211 4.37 -17.25 -6.14
N VAL A 212 3.86 -17.56 -4.96
CA VAL A 212 4.46 -18.52 -4.03
C VAL A 212 4.31 -19.94 -4.56
N GLU A 213 3.11 -20.34 -4.97
CA GLU A 213 2.82 -21.68 -5.48
C GLU A 213 3.64 -22.01 -6.73
N SER A 214 3.86 -21.01 -7.62
CA SER A 214 4.69 -21.20 -8.81
C SER A 214 6.19 -21.43 -8.53
N ARG A 215 6.66 -21.17 -7.31
CA ARG A 215 8.04 -21.41 -6.86
C ARG A 215 8.21 -22.76 -6.15
N LEU A 216 7.12 -23.42 -5.81
CA LEU A 216 7.18 -24.75 -5.22
C LEU A 216 7.51 -25.78 -6.30
N PRO A 217 8.38 -26.76 -6.02
CA PRO A 217 8.64 -27.84 -6.97
C PRO A 217 7.32 -28.58 -7.28
N SER A 218 7.10 -28.86 -8.55
CA SER A 218 5.98 -29.74 -8.97
C SER A 218 6.13 -31.10 -8.28
N GLN A 219 5.10 -31.49 -7.52
CA GLN A 219 5.07 -32.80 -6.88
C GLN A 219 4.87 -33.91 -7.92
#